data_3186c6edfd059dff0bf49aa725f318f4
#
_entry.id   3186c6edfd059dff0bf49aa725f318f4
#
_cell.length_a   1.000
_cell.length_b   1.000
_cell.length_c   1.000
_cell.angle_alpha   90.00
_cell.angle_beta   90.00
_cell.angle_gamma   90.00
#
_symmetry.space_group_name_H-M   'P 1'
#
loop_
_entity.id
_entity.type
_entity.pdbx_description
1 polymer ?
#
loop_
_entity_poly.entity_id
_entity_poly.type
_entity_poly.pdbx_seq_one_letter_code
_entity_poly.pdbx_strand_id
1 'polypeptide(L)'
;PRINMRNTDSETLQLRLLVEPAQADALIELASSEGSDLSLLLQESLRSLSGDAEGVTNLTDDQLRLVYSETCLFEAHQAPPGRLNINTISPELLHRLHPNNSRLVEDLLYLRVNNVGGISSPVDFQQIPGIQDSMVVQLNGRYDTKSNVYSISCLGRAEGSGVEQEIIAIVDRSTLPVTILE
;
A
#
# COMPACT_ATOMS: atom_id res chain seq x y z
N PRO A 1 -0.51 7.80 12.00
CA PRO A 1 -0.11 6.40 12.13
C PRO A 1 -1.27 5.51 11.72
N ARG A 2 -0.97 4.40 11.00
CA ARG A 2 -1.97 3.39 10.64
C ARG A 2 -2.45 2.66 11.89
N ILE A 3 -3.72 2.30 11.91
CA ILE A 3 -4.33 1.52 12.99
C ILE A 3 -4.01 0.05 12.76
N ASN A 4 -3.50 -0.65 13.77
CA ASN A 4 -3.37 -2.10 13.70
C ASN A 4 -4.74 -2.75 13.95
N MET A 5 -5.34 -3.36 12.91
CA MET A 5 -6.67 -3.96 13.00
C MET A 5 -6.76 -5.13 13.98
N ARG A 6 -5.64 -5.77 14.33
CA ARG A 6 -5.61 -6.86 15.32
C ARG A 6 -5.74 -6.37 16.76
N ASN A 7 -5.43 -5.09 17.00
CA ASN A 7 -5.34 -4.51 18.34
C ASN A 7 -6.28 -3.32 18.52
N THR A 8 -7.30 -3.20 17.68
CA THR A 8 -8.27 -2.12 17.70
C THR A 8 -9.69 -2.63 18.01
N ASP A 9 -10.55 -1.75 18.43
CA ASP A 9 -11.98 -2.03 18.65
C ASP A 9 -12.83 -1.64 17.43
N SER A 10 -14.03 -2.19 17.37
CA SER A 10 -14.98 -1.97 16.29
C SER A 10 -15.41 -0.49 16.16
N GLU A 11 -15.55 0.23 17.27
CA GLU A 11 -15.95 1.63 17.27
C GLU A 11 -14.90 2.52 16.61
N THR A 12 -13.61 2.28 16.91
CA THR A 12 -12.49 2.99 16.28
C THR A 12 -12.46 2.75 14.77
N LEU A 13 -12.69 1.51 14.30
CA LEU A 13 -12.74 1.20 12.88
C LEU A 13 -13.93 1.86 12.18
N GLN A 14 -15.11 1.85 12.79
CA GLN A 14 -16.30 2.52 12.25
C GLN A 14 -16.03 4.01 12.00
N LEU A 15 -15.46 4.70 12.98
CA LEU A 15 -15.17 6.13 12.89
C LEU A 15 -14.09 6.45 11.85
N ARG A 16 -13.06 5.62 11.73
CA ARG A 16 -11.92 5.89 10.86
C ARG A 16 -12.14 5.45 9.41
N LEU A 17 -12.84 4.35 9.21
CA LEU A 17 -13.05 3.76 7.90
C LEU A 17 -14.42 4.09 7.32
N LEU A 18 -15.28 4.77 8.08
CA LEU A 18 -16.65 5.09 7.69
C LEU A 18 -17.45 3.82 7.31
N VAL A 19 -17.26 2.76 8.09
CA VAL A 19 -17.89 1.45 7.88
C VAL A 19 -19.01 1.21 8.89
N GLU A 20 -19.97 0.35 8.51
CA GLU A 20 -21.04 -0.09 9.40
C GLU A 20 -20.49 -1.04 10.49
N PRO A 21 -21.18 -1.18 11.64
CA PRO A 21 -20.73 -2.05 12.74
C PRO A 21 -20.42 -3.48 12.29
N ALA A 22 -21.30 -4.07 11.48
CA ALA A 22 -21.10 -5.44 10.97
C ALA A 22 -19.87 -5.57 10.08
N GLN A 23 -19.55 -4.52 9.28
CA GLN A 23 -18.35 -4.48 8.46
C GLN A 23 -17.07 -4.35 9.31
N ALA A 24 -17.12 -3.53 10.37
CA ALA A 24 -16.00 -3.38 11.29
C ALA A 24 -15.69 -4.68 12.03
N ASP A 25 -16.72 -5.39 12.51
CA ASP A 25 -16.57 -6.68 13.18
C ASP A 25 -15.99 -7.75 12.22
N ALA A 26 -16.47 -7.80 10.99
CA ALA A 26 -15.94 -8.68 9.95
C ALA A 26 -14.46 -8.38 9.61
N LEU A 27 -14.07 -7.11 9.57
CA LEU A 27 -12.68 -6.71 9.36
C LEU A 27 -11.76 -7.16 10.51
N ILE A 28 -12.23 -7.06 11.75
CA ILE A 28 -11.48 -7.54 12.94
C ILE A 28 -11.35 -9.07 12.89
N GLU A 29 -12.41 -9.78 12.56
CA GLU A 29 -12.40 -11.24 12.45
C GLU A 29 -11.39 -11.70 11.38
N LEU A 30 -11.45 -11.10 10.18
CA LEU A 30 -10.48 -11.35 9.12
C LEU A 30 -9.04 -11.04 9.55
N ALA A 31 -8.82 -9.92 10.23
CA ALA A 31 -7.50 -9.52 10.71
C ALA A 31 -6.94 -10.50 11.76
N SER A 32 -7.82 -11.13 12.52
CA SER A 32 -7.46 -12.05 13.61
C SER A 32 -7.19 -13.49 13.12
N SER A 33 -7.57 -13.82 11.88
CA SER A 33 -7.34 -15.15 11.31
C SER A 33 -5.84 -15.39 11.05
N GLU A 34 -5.39 -16.64 11.22
CA GLU A 34 -4.00 -17.03 10.95
C GLU A 34 -3.68 -16.81 9.45
N GLY A 35 -2.55 -16.16 9.18
CA GLY A 35 -2.11 -15.89 7.80
C GLY A 35 -2.86 -14.76 7.10
N SER A 36 -3.69 -13.99 7.83
CA SER A 36 -4.39 -12.84 7.25
C SER A 36 -3.41 -11.81 6.68
N ASP A 37 -3.67 -11.41 5.44
CA ASP A 37 -2.98 -10.32 4.73
C ASP A 37 -4.05 -9.39 4.14
N LEU A 38 -3.75 -8.11 4.00
CA LEU A 38 -4.61 -7.14 3.31
C LEU A 38 -4.96 -7.56 1.87
N SER A 39 -4.13 -8.40 1.24
CA SER A 39 -4.42 -8.98 -0.08
C SER A 39 -5.63 -9.91 -0.08
N LEU A 40 -5.90 -10.62 1.03
CA LEU A 40 -7.10 -11.45 1.17
C LEU A 40 -8.36 -10.58 1.26
N LEU A 41 -8.29 -9.48 2.02
CA LEU A 41 -9.39 -8.49 2.08
C LEU A 41 -9.71 -7.95 0.70
N LEU A 42 -8.69 -7.60 -0.09
CA LEU A 42 -8.87 -7.14 -1.45
C LEU A 42 -9.54 -8.22 -2.31
N GLN A 43 -9.07 -9.45 -2.23
CA GLN A 43 -9.63 -10.57 -3.00
C GLN A 43 -11.10 -10.83 -2.68
N GLU A 44 -11.49 -10.78 -1.41
CA GLU A 44 -12.88 -10.97 -0.99
C GLU A 44 -13.77 -9.80 -1.43
N SER A 45 -13.29 -8.57 -1.27
CA SER A 45 -14.01 -7.39 -1.72
C SER A 45 -14.21 -7.36 -3.23
N LEU A 46 -13.21 -7.79 -4.01
CA LEU A 46 -13.31 -7.92 -5.48
C LEU A 46 -14.35 -8.97 -5.89
N ARG A 47 -14.40 -10.10 -5.22
CA ARG A 47 -15.42 -11.14 -5.48
C ARG A 47 -16.83 -10.65 -5.18
N SER A 48 -17.01 -9.86 -4.13
CA SER A 48 -18.30 -9.26 -3.79
C SER A 48 -18.76 -8.27 -4.87
N LEU A 49 -17.85 -7.47 -5.44
CA LEU A 49 -18.15 -6.51 -6.50
C LEU A 49 -18.50 -7.19 -7.83
N SER A 50 -17.96 -8.38 -8.10
CA SER A 50 -18.29 -9.17 -9.31
C SER A 50 -19.63 -9.92 -9.21
N GLY A 51 -20.30 -9.89 -8.05
CA GLY A 51 -21.60 -10.54 -7.85
C GLY A 51 -21.55 -12.04 -7.62
N ASP A 52 -20.35 -12.63 -7.51
CA ASP A 52 -20.16 -14.08 -7.40
C ASP A 52 -20.28 -14.63 -5.96
N ALA A 53 -20.34 -13.76 -4.97
CA ALA A 53 -20.59 -14.13 -3.56
C ALA A 53 -21.05 -12.91 -2.74
N GLU A 54 -21.85 -13.14 -1.71
CA GLU A 54 -22.01 -12.17 -0.61
C GLU A 54 -20.66 -12.09 0.12
N GLY A 55 -19.87 -11.07 -0.18
CA GLY A 55 -18.59 -10.84 0.50
C GLY A 55 -18.82 -10.55 1.98
N VAL A 56 -17.98 -11.12 2.82
CA VAL A 56 -18.07 -10.99 4.28
C VAL A 56 -18.05 -9.53 4.73
N THR A 57 -17.46 -8.63 3.96
CA THR A 57 -17.31 -7.21 4.34
C THR A 57 -18.17 -6.24 3.55
N ASN A 58 -18.61 -6.56 2.33
CA ASN A 58 -19.40 -5.66 1.45
C ASN A 58 -18.90 -4.20 1.44
N LEU A 59 -17.58 -3.99 1.37
CA LEU A 59 -16.98 -2.67 1.40
C LEU A 59 -17.12 -1.97 0.04
N THR A 60 -17.43 -0.68 0.07
CA THR A 60 -17.32 0.17 -1.12
C THR A 60 -15.86 0.44 -1.48
N ASP A 61 -15.59 0.87 -2.72
CA ASP A 61 -14.25 1.25 -3.17
C ASP A 61 -13.61 2.30 -2.27
N ASP A 62 -14.36 3.30 -1.84
CA ASP A 62 -13.87 4.35 -0.95
C ASP A 62 -13.53 3.82 0.44
N GLN A 63 -14.35 2.94 1.01
CA GLN A 63 -14.07 2.26 2.27
C GLN A 63 -12.82 1.38 2.16
N LEU A 64 -12.70 0.64 1.05
CA LEU A 64 -11.52 -0.19 0.80
C LEU A 64 -10.24 0.65 0.68
N ARG A 65 -10.30 1.83 0.03
CA ARG A 65 -9.21 2.80 -0.02
C ARG A 65 -8.81 3.27 1.38
N LEU A 66 -9.78 3.56 2.25
CA LEU A 66 -9.54 3.93 3.65
C LEU A 66 -8.88 2.78 4.42
N VAL A 67 -9.33 1.53 4.25
CA VAL A 67 -8.68 0.36 4.84
C VAL A 67 -7.19 0.34 4.48
N TYR A 68 -6.82 0.46 3.21
CA TYR A 68 -5.42 0.45 2.79
C TYR A 68 -4.59 1.64 3.27
N SER A 69 -5.21 2.82 3.40
CA SER A 69 -4.50 4.03 3.83
C SER A 69 -4.35 4.16 5.34
N GLU A 70 -5.36 3.73 6.10
CA GLU A 70 -5.48 4.00 7.54
C GLU A 70 -5.12 2.80 8.41
N THR A 71 -5.05 1.57 7.84
CA THR A 71 -4.84 0.36 8.64
C THR A 71 -3.58 -0.42 8.28
N CYS A 72 -3.18 -1.31 9.18
CA CYS A 72 -2.16 -2.33 8.99
C CYS A 72 -2.53 -3.58 9.79
N LEU A 73 -1.91 -4.72 9.45
CA LEU A 73 -2.08 -6.01 10.13
C LEU A 73 -0.87 -6.41 10.99
N PHE A 74 0.21 -5.62 10.94
CA PHE A 74 1.48 -5.98 11.56
C PHE A 74 1.86 -4.95 12.61
N GLU A 75 2.49 -5.42 13.67
CA GLU A 75 3.23 -4.54 14.56
C GLU A 75 4.47 -3.98 13.85
N ALA A 76 4.91 -2.79 14.25
CA ALA A 76 5.98 -2.06 13.58
C ALA A 76 7.28 -2.88 13.39
N HIS A 77 7.57 -3.79 14.32
CA HIS A 77 8.76 -4.67 14.29
C HIS A 77 8.55 -5.97 13.48
N GLN A 78 7.35 -6.23 13.00
CA GLN A 78 6.99 -7.41 12.19
C GLN A 78 6.62 -7.04 10.75
N ALA A 79 7.01 -5.84 10.31
CA ALA A 79 6.70 -5.39 8.96
C ALA A 79 7.18 -6.43 7.91
N PRO A 80 6.31 -6.83 6.96
CA PRO A 80 6.73 -7.73 5.89
C PRO A 80 7.82 -7.07 5.03
N PRO A 81 8.58 -7.86 4.26
CA PRO A 81 9.57 -7.33 3.33
C PRO A 81 8.99 -6.18 2.52
N GLY A 82 9.76 -5.11 2.38
CA GLY A 82 9.30 -3.87 1.73
C GLY A 82 8.77 -4.14 0.33
N ARG A 83 7.57 -3.67 0.06
CA ARG A 83 6.99 -3.64 -1.29
C ARG A 83 7.61 -2.50 -2.07
N LEU A 84 7.71 -2.68 -3.39
CA LEU A 84 8.20 -1.64 -4.28
C LEU A 84 7.14 -0.55 -4.47
N ASN A 85 7.53 0.71 -4.36
CA ASN A 85 6.58 1.79 -4.60
C ASN A 85 6.34 1.95 -6.10
N ILE A 86 5.09 1.65 -6.53
CA ILE A 86 4.68 1.69 -7.94
C ILE A 86 4.80 3.09 -8.54
N ASN A 87 4.68 4.14 -7.73
CA ASN A 87 4.74 5.52 -8.19
C ASN A 87 6.18 6.01 -8.45
N THR A 88 7.17 5.39 -7.82
CA THR A 88 8.58 5.82 -7.91
C THR A 88 9.51 4.83 -8.59
N ILE A 89 9.06 3.58 -8.80
CA ILE A 89 9.83 2.57 -9.52
C ILE A 89 10.14 3.02 -10.96
N SER A 90 11.37 2.77 -11.42
CA SER A 90 11.73 3.11 -12.80
C SER A 90 11.00 2.22 -13.81
N PRO A 91 10.67 2.75 -15.01
CA PRO A 91 10.04 1.96 -16.07
C PRO A 91 10.88 0.73 -16.46
N GLU A 92 12.20 0.87 -16.50
CA GLU A 92 13.13 -0.21 -16.86
C GLU A 92 13.07 -1.35 -15.84
N LEU A 93 13.02 -1.02 -14.54
CA LEU A 93 12.88 -2.03 -13.49
C LEU A 93 11.51 -2.71 -13.56
N LEU A 94 10.46 -1.94 -13.83
CA LEU A 94 9.10 -2.47 -13.97
C LEU A 94 9.02 -3.47 -15.14
N HIS A 95 9.64 -3.17 -16.30
CA HIS A 95 9.76 -4.10 -17.41
C HIS A 95 10.54 -5.38 -17.07
N ARG A 96 11.62 -5.25 -16.29
CA ARG A 96 12.39 -6.42 -15.83
C ARG A 96 11.63 -7.31 -14.86
N LEU A 97 10.73 -6.74 -14.06
CA LEU A 97 9.88 -7.49 -13.13
C LEU A 97 8.71 -8.20 -13.83
N HIS A 98 8.32 -7.71 -15.02
CA HIS A 98 7.24 -8.25 -15.84
C HIS A 98 7.69 -8.53 -17.29
N PRO A 99 8.72 -9.39 -17.51
CA PRO A 99 9.35 -9.54 -18.82
C PRO A 99 8.39 -10.08 -19.89
N ASN A 100 7.36 -10.82 -19.48
CA ASN A 100 6.40 -11.45 -20.38
C ASN A 100 5.07 -10.69 -20.48
N ASN A 101 4.97 -9.50 -19.89
CA ASN A 101 3.71 -8.75 -19.85
C ASN A 101 3.95 -7.24 -20.04
N SER A 102 4.51 -6.88 -21.19
CA SER A 102 4.80 -5.47 -21.52
C SER A 102 3.53 -4.59 -21.50
N ARG A 103 2.40 -5.15 -21.91
CA ARG A 103 1.12 -4.44 -21.90
C ARG A 103 0.73 -4.02 -20.46
N LEU A 104 0.84 -4.93 -19.49
CA LEU A 104 0.59 -4.60 -18.09
C LEU A 104 1.49 -3.46 -17.60
N VAL A 105 2.76 -3.46 -18.01
CA VAL A 105 3.70 -2.39 -17.63
C VAL A 105 3.26 -1.05 -18.21
N GLU A 106 2.88 -1.02 -19.49
CA GLU A 106 2.36 0.18 -20.15
C GLU A 106 1.09 0.70 -19.47
N ASP A 107 0.16 -0.20 -19.14
CA ASP A 107 -1.09 0.14 -18.44
C ASP A 107 -0.81 0.69 -17.04
N LEU A 108 0.13 0.11 -16.28
CA LEU A 108 0.56 0.61 -14.97
C LEU A 108 1.22 2.00 -15.06
N LEU A 109 2.08 2.21 -16.05
CA LEU A 109 2.72 3.51 -16.29
C LEU A 109 1.69 4.56 -16.71
N TYR A 110 0.73 4.17 -17.56
CA TYR A 110 -0.37 5.02 -17.97
C TYR A 110 -1.23 5.43 -16.76
N LEU A 111 -1.64 4.45 -15.94
CA LEU A 111 -2.42 4.68 -14.73
C LEU A 111 -1.72 5.65 -13.77
N ARG A 112 -0.40 5.46 -13.56
CA ARG A 112 0.43 6.33 -12.72
C ARG A 112 0.45 7.78 -13.17
N VAL A 113 0.50 8.01 -14.49
CA VAL A 113 0.59 9.37 -15.05
C VAL A 113 -0.77 10.06 -15.09
N ASN A 114 -1.85 9.32 -15.34
CA ASN A 114 -3.17 9.90 -15.51
C ASN A 114 -3.94 10.15 -14.21
N ASN A 115 -3.56 9.48 -13.13
CA ASN A 115 -4.15 9.76 -11.83
C ASN A 115 -3.43 10.95 -11.17
N VAL A 116 -4.20 11.92 -10.71
CA VAL A 116 -3.67 13.08 -9.95
C VAL A 116 -3.02 12.58 -8.66
N GLY A 117 -1.70 12.77 -8.54
CA GLY A 117 -0.94 12.27 -7.40
C GLY A 117 -0.47 10.81 -7.54
N GLY A 118 -0.67 10.18 -8.70
CA GLY A 118 -0.29 8.80 -8.97
C GLY A 118 -1.33 7.78 -8.49
N ILE A 119 -0.91 6.52 -8.43
CA ILE A 119 -1.74 5.42 -7.91
C ILE A 119 -1.86 5.58 -6.39
N SER A 120 -3.06 5.81 -5.90
CA SER A 120 -3.30 6.14 -4.48
C SER A 120 -3.55 4.92 -3.61
N SER A 121 -4.07 3.85 -4.21
CA SER A 121 -4.47 2.61 -3.54
C SER A 121 -4.32 1.41 -4.48
N PRO A 122 -4.12 0.19 -3.97
CA PRO A 122 -4.20 -1.03 -4.76
C PRO A 122 -5.53 -1.23 -5.50
N VAL A 123 -6.61 -0.64 -5.02
CA VAL A 123 -7.92 -0.62 -5.70
C VAL A 123 -7.82 0.03 -7.08
N ASP A 124 -6.92 0.99 -7.28
CA ASP A 124 -6.74 1.67 -8.56
C ASP A 124 -6.28 0.74 -9.68
N PHE A 125 -5.65 -0.39 -9.36
CA PHE A 125 -5.27 -1.38 -10.36
C PHE A 125 -6.47 -1.95 -11.14
N GLN A 126 -7.67 -1.92 -10.55
CA GLN A 126 -8.90 -2.34 -11.24
C GLN A 126 -9.25 -1.48 -12.45
N GLN A 127 -8.73 -0.25 -12.52
CA GLN A 127 -8.92 0.65 -13.66
C GLN A 127 -8.16 0.19 -14.92
N ILE A 128 -7.26 -0.80 -14.79
CA ILE A 128 -6.54 -1.38 -15.93
C ILE A 128 -7.51 -2.21 -16.78
N PRO A 129 -7.68 -1.89 -18.06
CA PRO A 129 -8.64 -2.57 -18.92
C PRO A 129 -8.37 -4.08 -19.04
N GLY A 130 -9.36 -4.89 -18.65
CA GLY A 130 -9.29 -6.35 -18.76
C GLY A 130 -8.38 -7.03 -17.74
N ILE A 131 -8.00 -6.33 -16.68
CA ILE A 131 -7.26 -6.94 -15.57
C ILE A 131 -8.15 -7.97 -14.86
N GLN A 132 -7.55 -9.08 -14.47
CA GLN A 132 -8.22 -10.09 -13.65
C GLN A 132 -7.97 -9.81 -12.16
N ASP A 133 -8.94 -10.13 -11.31
CA ASP A 133 -8.84 -9.95 -9.85
C ASP A 133 -7.61 -10.63 -9.25
N SER A 134 -7.27 -11.83 -9.74
CA SER A 134 -6.05 -12.53 -9.36
C SER A 134 -4.77 -11.73 -9.64
N MET A 135 -4.75 -10.96 -10.72
CA MET A 135 -3.64 -10.08 -11.05
C MET A 135 -3.59 -8.86 -10.14
N VAL A 136 -4.74 -8.28 -9.81
CA VAL A 136 -4.83 -7.16 -8.84
C VAL A 136 -4.25 -7.59 -7.48
N VAL A 137 -4.61 -8.78 -7.00
CA VAL A 137 -4.07 -9.36 -5.77
C VAL A 137 -2.55 -9.57 -5.86
N GLN A 138 -2.04 -10.08 -6.98
CA GLN A 138 -0.59 -10.25 -7.20
C GLN A 138 0.15 -8.92 -7.21
N LEU A 139 -0.40 -7.90 -7.86
CA LEU A 139 0.18 -6.55 -7.88
C LEU A 139 0.22 -5.95 -6.47
N ASN A 140 -0.87 -6.10 -5.70
CA ASN A 140 -0.90 -5.67 -4.30
C ASN A 140 0.13 -6.38 -3.43
N GLY A 141 0.43 -7.65 -3.70
CA GLY A 141 1.49 -8.39 -2.99
C GLY A 141 2.92 -7.87 -3.29
N ARG A 142 3.15 -7.26 -4.46
CA ARG A 142 4.47 -6.79 -4.91
C ARG A 142 4.68 -5.29 -4.74
N TYR A 143 3.62 -4.50 -4.90
CA TYR A 143 3.70 -3.05 -4.95
C TYR A 143 2.95 -2.41 -3.79
N ASP A 144 3.52 -1.30 -3.32
CA ASP A 144 2.84 -0.34 -2.46
C ASP A 144 2.67 0.98 -3.25
N THR A 145 1.77 1.83 -2.80
CA THR A 145 1.54 3.15 -3.39
C THR A 145 2.32 4.26 -2.70
N LYS A 146 2.88 3.96 -1.52
CA LYS A 146 3.65 4.90 -0.70
C LYS A 146 4.97 4.27 -0.25
N SER A 147 6.00 5.09 -0.10
CA SER A 147 7.26 4.68 0.54
C SER A 147 7.25 5.08 2.01
N ASN A 148 7.68 4.18 2.86
CA ASN A 148 7.96 4.49 4.26
C ASN A 148 9.46 4.74 4.51
N VAL A 149 10.32 4.27 3.61
CA VAL A 149 11.77 4.45 3.70
C VAL A 149 12.22 5.48 2.68
N TYR A 150 13.00 6.45 3.13
CA TYR A 150 13.53 7.55 2.32
C TYR A 150 15.03 7.65 2.50
N SER A 151 15.75 7.91 1.39
CA SER A 151 17.13 8.35 1.43
C SER A 151 17.16 9.87 1.35
N ILE A 152 17.81 10.50 2.32
CA ILE A 152 17.99 11.95 2.40
C ILE A 152 19.47 12.22 2.20
N SER A 153 19.84 12.96 1.13
CA SER A 153 21.19 13.47 0.93
C SER A 153 21.21 14.96 1.24
N CYS A 154 22.16 15.36 2.08
CA CYS A 154 22.38 16.75 2.46
C CYS A 154 23.84 17.12 2.19
N LEU A 155 24.05 18.15 1.35
CA LEU A 155 25.36 18.68 1.05
C LEU A 155 25.60 19.97 1.85
N GLY A 156 26.55 19.92 2.79
CA GLY A 156 27.03 21.08 3.53
C GLY A 156 28.27 21.69 2.87
N ARG A 157 28.32 23.00 2.72
CA ARG A 157 29.47 23.73 2.22
C ARG A 157 29.88 24.83 3.20
N ALA A 158 31.14 24.81 3.59
CA ALA A 158 31.70 25.85 4.45
C ALA A 158 32.12 27.07 3.63
N GLU A 159 31.52 28.23 3.90
CA GLU A 159 31.91 29.49 3.27
C GLU A 159 33.33 29.86 3.74
N GLY A 160 34.22 30.09 2.77
CA GLY A 160 35.62 30.53 3.00
C GLY A 160 36.69 29.43 2.91
N SER A 161 36.39 28.18 3.28
CA SER A 161 37.38 27.06 3.11
C SER A 161 37.13 26.23 1.86
N GLY A 162 35.92 26.31 1.26
CA GLY A 162 35.53 25.51 0.12
C GLY A 162 35.32 24.01 0.46
N VAL A 163 35.38 23.65 1.74
CA VAL A 163 35.14 22.27 2.18
C VAL A 163 33.65 21.95 1.98
N GLU A 164 33.41 20.84 1.30
CA GLU A 164 32.09 20.26 1.10
C GLU A 164 32.02 18.91 1.83
N GLN A 165 30.88 18.66 2.49
CA GLN A 165 30.60 17.39 3.14
C GLN A 165 29.19 16.95 2.78
N GLU A 166 29.06 15.73 2.28
CA GLU A 166 27.79 15.08 2.03
C GLU A 166 27.46 14.15 3.19
N ILE A 167 26.22 14.22 3.66
CA ILE A 167 25.63 13.31 4.63
C ILE A 167 24.46 12.62 3.95
N ILE A 168 24.48 11.29 3.91
CA ILE A 168 23.38 10.48 3.42
C ILE A 168 22.76 9.77 4.62
N ALA A 169 21.47 9.94 4.82
CA ALA A 169 20.72 9.25 5.87
C ALA A 169 19.57 8.46 5.25
N ILE A 170 19.36 7.23 5.73
CA ILE A 170 18.18 6.43 5.41
C ILE A 170 17.21 6.56 6.59
N VAL A 171 16.00 6.99 6.31
CA VAL A 171 14.98 7.29 7.30
C VAL A 171 13.78 6.37 7.10
N ASP A 172 13.44 5.57 8.10
CA ASP A 172 12.23 4.77 8.14
C ASP A 172 11.12 5.51 8.92
N ARG A 173 10.00 5.74 8.25
CA ARG A 173 8.80 6.38 8.78
C ARG A 173 7.66 5.40 9.03
N SER A 174 7.90 4.10 8.93
CA SER A 174 6.87 3.08 9.21
C SER A 174 6.44 3.10 10.67
N THR A 175 7.30 3.62 11.57
CA THR A 175 7.06 3.70 13.00
C THR A 175 7.18 5.14 13.52
N LEU A 176 6.59 5.39 14.69
CA LEU A 176 6.82 6.61 15.48
C LEU A 176 7.44 6.21 16.84
N PRO A 177 8.55 6.81 17.25
CA PRO A 177 9.33 7.83 16.53
C PRO A 177 10.01 7.31 15.27
N VAL A 178 10.33 8.23 14.35
CA VAL A 178 11.07 7.94 13.12
C VAL A 178 12.45 7.34 13.45
N THR A 179 12.80 6.25 12.81
CA THR A 179 14.10 5.58 13.00
C THR A 179 15.06 5.97 11.87
N ILE A 180 16.27 6.35 12.22
CA ILE A 180 17.37 6.55 11.27
C ILE A 180 18.11 5.22 11.19
N LEU A 181 18.20 4.68 9.98
CA LEU A 181 18.95 3.48 9.67
C LEU A 181 20.34 3.94 9.18
N GLU A 182 21.42 3.49 9.82
CA GLU A 182 22.79 3.80 9.42
C GLU A 182 23.22 2.98 8.19
#